data_6cba46146ed30a8bafb2e1e782837142
#
_entry.id   6cba46146ed30a8bafb2e1e782837142
#
_cell.length_a   1.000
_cell.length_b   1.000
_cell.length_c   1.000
_cell.angle_alpha   90.00
_cell.angle_beta   90.00
_cell.angle_gamma   90.00
#
_symmetry.space_group_name_H-M   'P 1'
#
loop_
_entity.id
_entity.type
_entity.pdbx_description
1 polymer ?
#
loop_
_entity_poly.entity_id
_entity_poly.type
_entity_poly.pdbx_seq_one_letter_code
_entity_poly.pdbx_strand_id
1 'polypeptide(L)'
;PKELLIVGASRREHTKESWLSHLGDYPEEFCHWLDFVSCDLDNQESLMHLHDESADTTYFLSVPPERYENAIINLKEAGFLDDPDHTRVVIEKPFGYDLESANHLQSVVGRYLREKQVYRIDHYLGKDTVNNILATRFGNILLEPLWNREYISEVQIFATETLGCDGRAQYYDTAGVVRDMLQNHMLQVLS
;
A
#
# COMPACT_ATOMS: atom_id res chain seq x y z
N PRO A 1 8.97 22.97 -8.64
CA PRO A 1 8.34 21.76 -8.11
C PRO A 1 7.43 21.22 -9.20
N LYS A 2 7.53 19.93 -9.52
CA LYS A 2 6.52 19.27 -10.34
C LYS A 2 5.19 19.47 -9.60
N GLU A 3 4.15 19.93 -10.29
CA GLU A 3 2.84 20.05 -9.66
C GLU A 3 2.38 18.63 -9.27
N LEU A 4 2.08 18.46 -7.99
CA LEU A 4 1.50 17.22 -7.48
C LEU A 4 -0.02 17.30 -7.68
N LEU A 5 -0.60 16.30 -8.31
CA LEU A 5 -2.05 16.11 -8.35
C LEU A 5 -2.41 14.78 -7.69
N ILE A 6 -3.34 14.80 -6.77
CA ILE A 6 -3.89 13.60 -6.12
C ILE A 6 -5.34 13.44 -6.59
N VAL A 7 -5.60 12.38 -7.33
CA VAL A 7 -6.93 12.09 -7.87
C VAL A 7 -7.56 10.95 -7.06
N GLY A 8 -8.61 11.25 -6.32
CA GLY A 8 -9.46 10.23 -5.72
C GLY A 8 -10.31 9.56 -6.79
N ALA A 9 -10.33 8.22 -6.80
CA ALA A 9 -11.12 7.46 -7.74
C ALA A 9 -12.03 6.47 -7.02
N SER A 10 -13.31 6.46 -7.32
CA SER A 10 -14.26 5.46 -6.81
C SER A 10 -15.44 5.27 -7.73
N ARG A 11 -16.14 4.12 -7.56
CA ARG A 11 -17.38 3.84 -8.31
C ARG A 11 -18.55 4.73 -7.92
N ARG A 12 -18.51 5.35 -6.75
CA ARG A 12 -19.56 6.26 -6.30
C ARG A 12 -19.41 7.57 -7.05
N GLU A 13 -20.53 8.06 -7.55
CA GLU A 13 -20.58 9.39 -8.13
C GLU A 13 -20.50 10.44 -7.01
N HIS A 14 -19.47 11.26 -7.07
CA HIS A 14 -19.29 12.43 -6.22
C HIS A 14 -18.91 13.61 -7.11
N THR A 15 -19.34 14.80 -6.75
CA THR A 15 -18.64 16.01 -7.18
C THR A 15 -17.37 16.15 -6.37
N LYS A 16 -16.40 16.91 -6.88
CA LYS A 16 -15.16 17.23 -6.15
C LYS A 16 -15.47 17.78 -4.75
N GLU A 17 -16.42 18.70 -4.64
CA GLU A 17 -16.82 19.32 -3.37
C GLU A 17 -17.44 18.29 -2.41
N SER A 18 -18.32 17.42 -2.93
CA SER A 18 -18.92 16.36 -2.13
C SER A 18 -17.85 15.37 -1.63
N TRP A 19 -16.88 15.00 -2.48
CA TRP A 19 -15.78 14.12 -2.08
C TRP A 19 -14.87 14.78 -1.04
N LEU A 20 -14.48 16.03 -1.26
CA LEU A 20 -13.65 16.79 -0.33
C LEU A 20 -14.28 16.88 1.08
N SER A 21 -15.60 17.00 1.16
CA SER A 21 -16.30 17.04 2.45
C SER A 21 -16.17 15.74 3.27
N HIS A 22 -15.80 14.62 2.65
CA HIS A 22 -15.59 13.32 3.32
C HIS A 22 -14.15 13.12 3.82
N LEU A 23 -13.20 13.95 3.37
CA LEU A 23 -11.79 13.79 3.76
C LEU A 23 -11.46 14.29 5.18
N GLY A 24 -12.43 14.91 5.86
CA GLY A 24 -12.23 15.49 7.18
C GLY A 24 -11.49 16.85 7.14
N ASP A 25 -10.84 17.21 8.22
CA ASP A 25 -10.11 18.48 8.32
C ASP A 25 -8.74 18.37 7.63
N TYR A 26 -8.51 19.18 6.63
CA TYR A 26 -7.23 19.34 5.95
C TYR A 26 -6.98 20.84 5.64
N PRO A 27 -5.70 21.25 5.49
CA PRO A 27 -5.38 22.63 5.14
C PRO A 27 -5.99 23.03 3.78
N GLU A 28 -6.63 24.19 3.71
CA GLU A 28 -7.32 24.69 2.49
C GLU A 28 -6.38 24.73 1.28
N GLU A 29 -5.10 24.97 1.50
CA GLU A 29 -4.06 24.97 0.44
C GLU A 29 -3.92 23.63 -0.30
N PHE A 30 -4.32 22.50 0.34
CA PHE A 30 -4.29 21.19 -0.30
C PHE A 30 -5.39 21.00 -1.35
N CYS A 31 -6.46 21.80 -1.33
CA CYS A 31 -7.57 21.70 -2.29
C CYS A 31 -7.10 21.84 -3.75
N HIS A 32 -6.00 22.57 -3.97
CA HIS A 32 -5.45 22.76 -5.31
C HIS A 32 -4.83 21.48 -5.91
N TRP A 33 -4.38 20.59 -5.05
CA TRP A 33 -3.74 19.32 -5.44
C TRP A 33 -4.68 18.15 -5.46
N LEU A 34 -5.94 18.35 -5.05
CA LEU A 34 -6.94 17.30 -4.92
C LEU A 34 -7.94 17.38 -6.08
N ASP A 35 -8.23 16.23 -6.68
CA ASP A 35 -9.31 16.07 -7.63
C ASP A 35 -10.02 14.74 -7.45
N PHE A 36 -11.20 14.57 -8.07
CA PHE A 36 -11.98 13.35 -7.96
C PHE A 36 -12.56 12.94 -9.30
N VAL A 37 -12.47 11.64 -9.57
CA VAL A 37 -13.04 11.02 -10.75
C VAL A 37 -13.90 9.82 -10.35
N SER A 38 -15.15 9.77 -10.86
CA SER A 38 -15.94 8.55 -10.78
C SER A 38 -15.39 7.52 -11.76
N CYS A 39 -14.90 6.39 -11.22
CA CYS A 39 -14.22 5.37 -11.99
C CYS A 39 -14.53 3.99 -11.45
N ASP A 40 -14.93 3.09 -12.34
CA ASP A 40 -15.05 1.65 -12.06
C ASP A 40 -13.85 0.91 -12.63
N LEU A 41 -13.06 0.27 -11.75
CA LEU A 41 -11.90 -0.53 -12.15
C LEU A 41 -12.26 -1.73 -13.04
N ASP A 42 -13.52 -2.17 -13.04
CA ASP A 42 -13.99 -3.24 -13.89
C ASP A 42 -14.49 -2.75 -15.28
N ASN A 43 -14.44 -1.42 -15.53
CA ASN A 43 -14.87 -0.81 -16.78
C ASN A 43 -13.74 0.01 -17.40
N GLN A 44 -13.17 -0.49 -18.50
CA GLN A 44 -12.05 0.16 -19.19
C GLN A 44 -12.38 1.56 -19.69
N GLU A 45 -13.61 1.82 -20.15
CA GLU A 45 -14.00 3.15 -20.62
C GLU A 45 -13.93 4.18 -19.49
N SER A 46 -14.31 3.78 -18.27
CA SER A 46 -14.25 4.67 -17.11
C SER A 46 -12.82 4.93 -16.65
N LEU A 47 -11.88 4.01 -16.91
CA LEU A 47 -10.47 4.17 -16.59
C LEU A 47 -9.80 5.28 -17.41
N MET A 48 -10.27 5.55 -18.63
CA MET A 48 -9.67 6.56 -19.51
C MET A 48 -9.65 7.97 -18.90
N HIS A 49 -10.45 8.21 -17.87
CA HIS A 49 -10.46 9.48 -17.14
C HIS A 49 -9.33 9.62 -16.12
N LEU A 50 -8.57 8.54 -15.86
CA LEU A 50 -7.48 8.52 -14.87
C LEU A 50 -6.11 8.86 -15.46
N HIS A 51 -6.00 9.02 -16.77
CA HIS A 51 -4.70 9.05 -17.46
C HIS A 51 -4.24 10.44 -17.80
N ASP A 52 -2.98 10.74 -17.41
CA ASP A 52 -2.18 11.85 -17.95
C ASP A 52 -0.86 11.27 -18.49
N GLU A 53 -0.74 11.16 -19.80
CA GLU A 53 0.44 10.61 -20.50
C GLU A 53 1.73 11.40 -20.22
N SER A 54 1.62 12.61 -19.71
CA SER A 54 2.76 13.51 -19.50
C SER A 54 3.37 13.44 -18.10
N ALA A 55 2.73 12.73 -17.15
CA ALA A 55 3.08 12.75 -15.74
C ALA A 55 3.64 11.41 -15.22
N ASP A 56 4.58 11.49 -14.28
CA ASP A 56 4.92 10.35 -13.42
C ASP A 56 3.69 9.96 -12.60
N THR A 57 3.10 8.79 -12.83
CA THR A 57 1.84 8.39 -12.20
C THR A 57 2.04 7.26 -11.21
N THR A 58 1.43 7.38 -10.05
CA THR A 58 1.39 6.33 -9.03
C THR A 58 -0.05 5.93 -8.77
N TYR A 59 -0.39 4.68 -9.06
CA TYR A 59 -1.70 4.07 -8.79
C TYR A 59 -1.67 3.43 -7.40
N PHE A 60 -2.33 4.06 -6.45
CA PHE A 60 -2.47 3.53 -5.09
C PHE A 60 -3.76 2.70 -5.01
N LEU A 61 -3.62 1.38 -4.91
CA LEU A 61 -4.75 0.46 -4.90
C LEU A 61 -5.33 0.34 -3.48
N SER A 62 -6.16 1.29 -3.09
CA SER A 62 -6.92 1.25 -1.82
C SER A 62 -8.26 0.53 -2.02
N VAL A 63 -8.19 -0.71 -2.49
CA VAL A 63 -9.35 -1.57 -2.78
C VAL A 63 -9.23 -2.88 -2.01
N PRO A 64 -10.34 -3.63 -1.82
CA PRO A 64 -10.25 -4.96 -1.22
C PRO A 64 -9.27 -5.87 -1.98
N PRO A 65 -8.54 -6.77 -1.29
CA PRO A 65 -7.51 -7.62 -1.88
C PRO A 65 -7.98 -8.45 -3.08
N GLU A 66 -9.24 -8.86 -3.06
CA GLU A 66 -9.88 -9.63 -4.15
C GLU A 66 -9.98 -8.84 -5.45
N ARG A 67 -9.78 -7.52 -5.39
CA ARG A 67 -9.83 -6.62 -6.55
C ARG A 67 -8.45 -6.32 -7.15
N TYR A 68 -7.35 -6.66 -6.49
CA TYR A 68 -6.01 -6.32 -6.96
C TYR A 68 -5.70 -6.90 -8.34
N GLU A 69 -6.03 -8.18 -8.54
CA GLU A 69 -5.82 -8.85 -9.81
C GLU A 69 -6.52 -8.12 -10.96
N ASN A 70 -7.84 -7.92 -10.84
CA ASN A 70 -8.63 -7.24 -11.87
C ASN A 70 -8.15 -5.80 -12.08
N ALA A 71 -7.84 -5.08 -11.01
CA ALA A 71 -7.34 -3.71 -11.12
C ALA A 71 -6.04 -3.64 -11.92
N ILE A 72 -5.08 -4.53 -11.64
CA ILE A 72 -3.79 -4.58 -12.35
C ILE A 72 -3.99 -4.95 -13.83
N ILE A 73 -4.82 -5.96 -14.11
CA ILE A 73 -5.11 -6.40 -15.47
C ILE A 73 -5.75 -5.25 -16.26
N ASN A 74 -6.81 -4.65 -15.74
CA ASN A 74 -7.55 -3.61 -16.44
C ASN A 74 -6.73 -2.33 -16.65
N LEU A 75 -5.94 -1.92 -15.64
CA LEU A 75 -5.00 -0.79 -15.80
C LEU A 75 -3.93 -1.09 -16.87
N LYS A 76 -3.45 -2.34 -16.94
CA LYS A 76 -2.49 -2.75 -17.97
C LYS A 76 -3.11 -2.80 -19.35
N GLU A 77 -4.30 -3.38 -19.50
CA GLU A 77 -5.02 -3.47 -20.77
C GLU A 77 -5.45 -2.09 -21.30
N ALA A 78 -5.70 -1.15 -20.41
CA ALA A 78 -5.94 0.26 -20.75
C ALA A 78 -4.66 1.03 -21.13
N GLY A 79 -3.47 0.42 -21.05
CA GLY A 79 -2.18 1.02 -21.39
C GLY A 79 -1.52 1.84 -20.28
N PHE A 80 -2.15 1.98 -19.12
CA PHE A 80 -1.67 2.85 -18.03
C PHE A 80 -0.40 2.36 -17.34
N LEU A 81 -0.04 1.10 -17.52
CA LEU A 81 1.13 0.48 -16.91
C LEU A 81 2.20 0.10 -17.94
N ASP A 82 2.16 0.68 -19.14
CA ASP A 82 3.06 0.33 -20.23
C ASP A 82 4.45 0.93 -20.07
N ASP A 83 4.53 2.11 -19.46
CA ASP A 83 5.81 2.77 -19.19
C ASP A 83 6.30 2.48 -17.76
N PRO A 84 7.27 1.54 -17.59
CA PRO A 84 7.76 1.17 -16.28
C PRO A 84 8.71 2.19 -15.64
N ASP A 85 9.09 3.23 -16.34
CA ASP A 85 9.93 4.31 -15.80
C ASP A 85 9.10 5.43 -15.20
N HIS A 86 7.88 5.61 -15.69
CA HIS A 86 6.98 6.68 -15.28
C HIS A 86 5.74 6.21 -14.52
N THR A 87 5.46 4.90 -14.48
CA THR A 87 4.27 4.38 -13.78
C THR A 87 4.64 3.47 -12.61
N ARG A 88 3.88 3.56 -11.53
CA ARG A 88 4.06 2.78 -10.30
C ARG A 88 2.71 2.31 -9.78
N VAL A 89 2.70 1.13 -9.17
CA VAL A 89 1.52 0.56 -8.50
C VAL A 89 1.88 0.29 -7.05
N VAL A 90 1.09 0.84 -6.15
CA VAL A 90 1.21 0.63 -4.70
C VAL A 90 0.10 -0.32 -4.27
N ILE A 91 0.49 -1.41 -3.61
CA ILE A 91 -0.41 -2.46 -3.13
C ILE A 91 -0.28 -2.52 -1.61
N GLU A 92 -1.42 -2.44 -0.93
CA GLU A 92 -1.50 -2.60 0.52
C GLU A 92 -1.65 -4.07 0.93
N LYS A 93 -1.45 -4.34 2.21
CA LYS A 93 -1.78 -5.64 2.78
C LYS A 93 -3.31 -5.84 2.89
N PRO A 94 -3.77 -7.09 2.88
CA PRO A 94 -2.99 -8.32 2.73
C PRO A 94 -2.62 -8.59 1.26
N PHE A 95 -1.40 -9.08 1.05
CA PHE A 95 -0.95 -9.57 -0.25
C PHE A 95 -1.26 -11.07 -0.35
N GLY A 96 -2.53 -11.38 -0.63
CA GLY A 96 -3.10 -12.71 -0.45
C GLY A 96 -3.50 -12.99 1.02
N TYR A 97 -4.25 -14.05 1.23
CA TYR A 97 -4.73 -14.49 2.56
C TYR A 97 -4.09 -15.81 3.02
N ASP A 98 -3.42 -16.51 2.11
CA ASP A 98 -2.59 -17.70 2.34
C ASP A 98 -1.46 -17.76 1.31
N LEU A 99 -0.62 -18.80 1.38
CA LEU A 99 0.52 -18.96 0.48
C LEU A 99 0.10 -19.14 -0.99
N GLU A 100 -0.99 -19.85 -1.23
CA GLU A 100 -1.48 -20.11 -2.60
C GLU A 100 -1.96 -18.81 -3.25
N SER A 101 -2.83 -18.08 -2.59
CA SER A 101 -3.35 -16.79 -3.07
C SER A 101 -2.26 -15.72 -3.20
N ALA A 102 -1.27 -15.72 -2.29
CA ALA A 102 -0.12 -14.83 -2.37
C ALA A 102 0.76 -15.16 -3.59
N ASN A 103 1.03 -16.44 -3.85
CA ASN A 103 1.78 -16.89 -5.03
C ASN A 103 1.02 -16.60 -6.33
N HIS A 104 -0.31 -16.77 -6.31
CA HIS A 104 -1.15 -16.43 -7.45
C HIS A 104 -1.05 -14.93 -7.77
N LEU A 105 -1.30 -14.07 -6.77
CA LEU A 105 -1.20 -12.62 -6.95
C LEU A 105 0.21 -12.19 -7.38
N GLN A 106 1.26 -12.81 -6.80
CA GLN A 106 2.64 -12.56 -7.22
C GLN A 106 2.86 -12.93 -8.70
N SER A 107 2.26 -14.03 -9.16
CA SER A 107 2.34 -14.45 -10.57
C SER A 107 1.64 -13.46 -11.52
N VAL A 108 0.49 -12.93 -11.10
CA VAL A 108 -0.22 -11.87 -11.83
C VAL A 108 0.62 -10.60 -11.90
N VAL A 109 1.10 -10.13 -10.76
CA VAL A 109 1.98 -8.95 -10.68
C VAL A 109 3.19 -9.12 -11.61
N GLY A 110 3.90 -10.25 -11.52
CA GLY A 110 5.09 -10.51 -12.34
C GLY A 110 4.82 -10.68 -13.83
N ARG A 111 3.57 -10.98 -14.23
CA ARG A 111 3.16 -11.06 -15.64
C ARG A 111 2.93 -9.68 -16.25
N TYR A 112 2.34 -8.78 -15.52
CA TYR A 112 1.85 -7.49 -16.03
C TYR A 112 2.74 -6.30 -15.68
N LEU A 113 3.55 -6.41 -14.61
CA LEU A 113 4.37 -5.34 -14.08
C LEU A 113 5.84 -5.76 -13.97
N ARG A 114 6.73 -4.80 -14.10
CA ARG A 114 8.14 -4.98 -13.71
C ARG A 114 8.30 -4.70 -12.22
N GLU A 115 9.23 -5.38 -11.55
CA GLU A 115 9.44 -5.22 -10.09
C GLU A 115 9.67 -3.75 -9.69
N LYS A 116 10.35 -2.96 -10.50
CA LYS A 116 10.57 -1.52 -10.26
C LYS A 116 9.30 -0.66 -10.26
N GLN A 117 8.17 -1.20 -10.78
CA GLN A 117 6.87 -0.52 -10.77
C GLN A 117 6.05 -0.86 -9.52
N VAL A 118 6.42 -1.89 -8.75
CA VAL A 118 5.57 -2.44 -7.69
C VAL A 118 6.09 -2.06 -6.32
N TYR A 119 5.23 -1.43 -5.53
CA TYR A 119 5.50 -1.05 -4.15
C TYR A 119 4.51 -1.74 -3.24
N ARG A 120 5.00 -2.68 -2.43
CA ARG A 120 4.21 -3.37 -1.41
C ARG A 120 4.39 -2.66 -0.09
N ILE A 121 3.29 -2.21 0.49
CA ILE A 121 3.35 -1.43 1.74
C ILE A 121 3.09 -2.32 2.94
N ASP A 122 4.00 -2.26 3.91
CA ASP A 122 3.76 -2.62 5.29
C ASP A 122 3.88 -1.35 6.15
N HIS A 123 2.76 -0.88 6.69
CA HIS A 123 2.70 0.37 7.44
C HIS A 123 3.51 0.36 8.75
N TYR A 124 3.84 -0.83 9.28
CA TYR A 124 4.72 -0.94 10.44
C TYR A 124 6.15 -0.52 10.11
N LEU A 125 6.62 -0.84 8.91
CA LEU A 125 7.95 -0.39 8.45
C LEU A 125 8.02 1.14 8.25
N GLY A 126 6.88 1.80 8.08
CA GLY A 126 6.79 3.27 8.01
C GLY A 126 6.77 3.97 9.36
N LYS A 127 6.64 3.23 10.48
CA LYS A 127 6.64 3.85 11.82
C LYS A 127 8.05 4.31 12.19
N ASP A 128 8.19 5.51 12.74
CA ASP A 128 9.47 6.09 13.15
C ASP A 128 10.28 5.18 14.08
N THR A 129 9.59 4.52 15.02
CA THR A 129 10.22 3.58 15.95
C THR A 129 10.86 2.38 15.25
N VAL A 130 10.25 1.89 14.17
CA VAL A 130 10.77 0.77 13.37
C VAL A 130 11.90 1.25 12.46
N ASN A 131 11.75 2.39 11.79
CA ASN A 131 12.81 3.00 11.00
C ASN A 131 14.06 3.30 11.84
N ASN A 132 13.88 3.70 13.11
CA ASN A 132 14.99 3.93 14.03
C ASN A 132 15.79 2.65 14.34
N ILE A 133 15.21 1.46 14.22
CA ILE A 133 15.96 0.19 14.36
C ILE A 133 17.04 0.11 13.29
N LEU A 134 16.69 0.38 12.03
CA LEU A 134 17.63 0.35 10.91
C LEU A 134 18.73 1.41 11.09
N ALA A 135 18.35 2.63 11.46
CA ALA A 135 19.31 3.71 11.73
C ALA A 135 20.24 3.37 12.90
N THR A 136 19.70 2.80 13.97
CA THR A 136 20.48 2.41 15.16
C THR A 136 21.46 1.28 14.83
N ARG A 137 21.00 0.25 14.13
CA ARG A 137 21.80 -0.93 13.79
C ARG A 137 22.87 -0.62 12.75
N PHE A 138 22.49 -0.04 11.62
CA PHE A 138 23.36 0.13 10.46
C PHE A 138 24.01 1.51 10.36
N GLY A 139 23.46 2.51 11.04
CA GLY A 139 24.03 3.85 11.14
C GLY A 139 25.00 4.03 12.29
N ASN A 140 25.22 3.01 13.13
CA ASN A 140 26.05 3.11 14.33
C ASN A 140 27.11 2.01 14.38
N ILE A 141 28.34 2.37 14.05
CA ILE A 141 29.49 1.45 14.00
C ILE A 141 29.78 0.75 15.33
N LEU A 142 29.34 1.29 16.44
CA LEU A 142 29.51 0.66 17.76
C LEU A 142 28.48 -0.41 18.05
N LEU A 143 27.28 -0.30 17.48
CA LEU A 143 26.17 -1.21 17.75
C LEU A 143 26.07 -2.33 16.73
N GLU A 144 26.39 -2.07 15.47
CA GLU A 144 26.29 -3.06 14.39
C GLU A 144 27.02 -4.38 14.71
N PRO A 145 28.28 -4.38 15.19
CA PRO A 145 28.99 -5.61 15.53
C PRO A 145 28.39 -6.40 16.69
N LEU A 146 27.60 -5.74 17.56
CA LEU A 146 26.96 -6.37 18.71
C LEU A 146 25.62 -7.02 18.36
N TRP A 147 25.06 -6.73 17.18
CA TRP A 147 23.74 -7.19 16.76
C TRP A 147 23.79 -8.58 16.15
N ASN A 148 24.25 -9.54 16.95
CA ASN A 148 24.40 -10.93 16.53
C ASN A 148 24.17 -11.89 17.70
N ARG A 149 24.13 -13.19 17.42
CA ARG A 149 23.86 -14.27 18.38
C ARG A 149 24.90 -14.41 19.52
N GLU A 150 26.07 -13.82 19.40
CA GLU A 150 27.11 -13.90 20.43
C GLU A 150 26.83 -12.93 21.58
N TYR A 151 26.19 -11.81 21.28
CA TYR A 151 25.91 -10.74 22.23
C TYR A 151 24.44 -10.59 22.58
N ILE A 152 23.51 -11.03 21.72
CA ILE A 152 22.07 -10.95 21.93
C ILE A 152 21.52 -12.33 22.26
N SER A 153 21.02 -12.49 23.47
CA SER A 153 20.42 -13.76 23.94
C SER A 153 18.96 -13.91 23.55
N GLU A 154 18.23 -12.82 23.39
CA GLU A 154 16.79 -12.81 23.16
C GLU A 154 16.37 -11.53 22.45
N VAL A 155 15.37 -11.66 21.57
CA VAL A 155 14.66 -10.53 20.94
C VAL A 155 13.20 -10.61 21.33
N GLN A 156 12.66 -9.55 21.91
CA GLN A 156 11.24 -9.44 22.26
C GLN A 156 10.61 -8.30 21.47
N ILE A 157 9.51 -8.59 20.76
CA ILE A 157 8.76 -7.60 19.96
C ILE A 157 7.38 -7.44 20.58
N PHE A 158 7.07 -6.22 21.02
CA PHE A 158 5.77 -5.86 21.56
C PHE A 158 5.03 -4.96 20.57
N ALA A 159 3.84 -5.42 20.13
CA ALA A 159 2.94 -4.62 19.33
C ALA A 159 1.62 -4.46 20.11
N THR A 160 1.53 -3.43 20.92
CA THR A 160 0.36 -3.13 21.73
C THR A 160 -0.44 -1.99 21.11
N GLU A 161 -1.75 -2.15 21.04
CA GLU A 161 -2.66 -1.14 20.54
C GLU A 161 -3.74 -0.85 21.58
N THR A 162 -4.20 0.39 21.63
CA THR A 162 -5.26 0.83 22.54
C THR A 162 -6.66 0.57 21.96
N LEU A 163 -6.75 0.40 20.65
CA LEU A 163 -7.99 0.11 19.94
C LEU A 163 -8.29 -1.40 19.96
N GLY A 164 -9.56 -1.76 20.27
CA GLY A 164 -10.06 -3.11 20.17
C GLY A 164 -10.42 -3.51 18.72
N CYS A 165 -11.14 -4.64 18.59
CA CYS A 165 -11.60 -5.14 17.29
C CYS A 165 -12.86 -4.41 16.77
N ASP A 166 -13.27 -3.33 17.39
CA ASP A 166 -14.49 -2.59 17.10
C ASP A 166 -14.57 -2.21 15.61
N GLY A 167 -15.64 -2.65 14.94
CA GLY A 167 -15.84 -2.46 13.50
C GLY A 167 -15.06 -3.40 12.58
N ARG A 168 -14.12 -4.21 13.10
CA ARG A 168 -13.28 -5.15 12.33
C ARG A 168 -13.46 -6.62 12.71
N ALA A 169 -14.50 -6.94 13.49
CA ALA A 169 -14.74 -8.29 14.00
C ALA A 169 -14.84 -9.32 12.86
N GLN A 170 -15.54 -9.01 11.78
CA GLN A 170 -15.70 -9.90 10.64
C GLN A 170 -14.35 -10.18 9.93
N TYR A 171 -13.51 -9.18 9.81
CA TYR A 171 -12.15 -9.36 9.26
C TYR A 171 -11.30 -10.26 10.18
N TYR A 172 -11.36 -10.03 11.50
CA TYR A 172 -10.62 -10.84 12.47
C TYR A 172 -11.10 -12.30 12.55
N ASP A 173 -12.38 -12.55 12.31
CA ASP A 173 -12.93 -13.90 12.27
C ASP A 173 -12.32 -14.74 11.15
N THR A 174 -11.98 -14.11 10.02
CA THR A 174 -11.37 -14.79 8.87
C THR A 174 -9.84 -14.78 8.89
N ALA A 175 -9.22 -13.67 9.23
CA ALA A 175 -7.77 -13.51 9.19
C ALA A 175 -7.08 -14.03 10.46
N GLY A 176 -7.58 -13.63 11.64
CA GLY A 176 -6.97 -13.91 12.94
C GLY A 176 -5.67 -13.11 13.17
N VAL A 177 -5.27 -13.02 14.44
CA VAL A 177 -4.09 -12.24 14.87
C VAL A 177 -2.76 -12.75 14.29
N VAL A 178 -2.67 -14.06 14.05
CA VAL A 178 -1.42 -14.64 13.53
C VAL A 178 -1.15 -14.16 12.11
N ARG A 179 -2.14 -14.18 11.24
CA ARG A 179 -1.99 -13.68 9.86
C ARG A 179 -1.93 -12.17 9.79
N ASP A 180 -2.71 -11.48 10.63
CA ASP A 180 -2.78 -10.01 10.58
C ASP A 180 -1.56 -9.32 11.19
N MET A 181 -0.99 -9.88 12.25
CA MET A 181 0.10 -9.22 13.00
C MET A 181 1.42 -9.99 12.97
N LEU A 182 1.40 -11.28 13.30
CA LEU A 182 2.65 -12.04 13.46
C LEU A 182 3.32 -12.29 12.11
N GLN A 183 2.59 -12.89 11.19
CA GLN A 183 3.10 -13.30 9.86
C GLN A 183 3.49 -12.10 8.97
N ASN A 184 2.93 -10.94 9.20
CA ASN A 184 3.23 -9.71 8.51
C ASN A 184 4.25 -8.87 9.28
N HIS A 185 3.72 -7.99 10.12
CA HIS A 185 4.44 -6.92 10.77
C HIS A 185 5.56 -7.40 11.67
N MET A 186 5.30 -8.40 12.53
CA MET A 186 6.29 -8.82 13.51
C MET A 186 7.44 -9.59 12.87
N LEU A 187 7.17 -10.46 11.89
CA LEU A 187 8.23 -11.14 11.15
C LEU A 187 9.05 -10.15 10.29
N GLN A 188 8.40 -9.14 9.73
CA GLN A 188 9.07 -8.11 8.95
C GLN A 188 10.00 -7.23 9.81
N VAL A 189 9.58 -6.93 11.05
CA VAL A 189 10.42 -6.19 12.00
C VAL A 189 11.56 -7.06 12.53
N LEU A 190 11.35 -8.38 12.64
CA LEU A 190 12.37 -9.32 13.12
C LEU A 190 13.48 -9.58 12.08
N SER A 191 13.14 -9.58 10.79
CA SER A 191 14.06 -9.89 9.68
C SER A 191 15.03 -8.76 9.38
#